data_0f7a01cafaa91ade37a79eb1888cd8a3
#
_entry.id   0f7a01cafaa91ade37a79eb1888cd8a3
#
_cell.length_a   1.000
_cell.length_b   1.000
_cell.length_c   1.000
_cell.angle_alpha   90.00
_cell.angle_beta   90.00
_cell.angle_gamma   90.00
#
_symmetry.space_group_name_H-M   'P 1'
#
loop_
_entity.id
_entity.type
_entity.pdbx_description
1 polymer ?
#
loop_
_entity_poly.entity_id
_entity_poly.type
_entity_poly.pdbx_seq_one_letter_code
_entity_poly.pdbx_strand_id
1 'polypeptide(L)'
;MTLRYLTTVALCILPVVIQADGLAIDKVYHPYVQAMEKEVEWRMVAADGDHLQRLGIGTALTDRLFVEGYLLAAERGDTFRLEGYELETRLQLSEQGEYAVDWGMLVELEKAHKEGAYELATALLMEKQWGRWVGTANLWLEYEWGDEVKDEVETAAALQARYRLSPKFEPAIEFYGGENTRALGPVAMGDIRFAAGKKLHWETGVLVGLSKKTPDATLRLLAEFEF
;
A
#
# COMPACT_ATOMS: atom_id res chain seq x y z
N MET A 1 -11.10 -65.66 0.60
CA MET A 1 -11.56 -64.68 1.56
C MET A 1 -10.50 -63.55 1.56
N THR A 2 -10.66 -62.56 0.65
CA THR A 2 -9.67 -61.49 0.40
C THR A 2 -10.24 -60.19 0.92
N LEU A 3 -9.66 -59.70 1.99
CA LEU A 3 -10.02 -58.46 2.68
C LEU A 3 -9.42 -57.27 1.88
N ARG A 4 -10.28 -56.45 1.23
CA ARG A 4 -9.89 -55.21 0.53
C ARG A 4 -9.86 -54.09 1.58
N TYR A 5 -8.68 -53.57 1.85
CA TYR A 5 -8.53 -52.32 2.62
C TYR A 5 -8.86 -51.13 1.70
N LEU A 6 -9.96 -50.43 1.99
CA LEU A 6 -10.26 -49.12 1.46
C LEU A 6 -9.47 -48.10 2.27
N THR A 7 -8.43 -47.54 1.66
CA THR A 7 -7.69 -46.41 2.23
C THR A 7 -8.46 -45.13 1.86
N THR A 8 -9.18 -44.57 2.81
CA THR A 8 -9.83 -43.28 2.67
C THR A 8 -8.75 -42.20 2.83
N VAL A 9 -8.35 -41.57 1.73
CA VAL A 9 -7.51 -40.37 1.75
C VAL A 9 -8.42 -39.21 2.17
N ALA A 10 -8.33 -38.80 3.43
CA ALA A 10 -8.91 -37.56 3.91
C ALA A 10 -8.08 -36.39 3.32
N LEU A 11 -8.66 -35.74 2.32
CA LEU A 11 -8.14 -34.49 1.79
C LEU A 11 -8.42 -33.41 2.84
N CYS A 12 -7.44 -33.16 3.71
CA CYS A 12 -7.48 -31.99 4.59
C CYS A 12 -7.39 -30.74 3.67
N ILE A 13 -8.52 -30.15 3.39
CA ILE A 13 -8.59 -28.77 2.90
C ILE A 13 -8.22 -27.93 4.11
N LEU A 14 -6.93 -27.59 4.24
CA LEU A 14 -6.50 -26.53 5.13
C LEU A 14 -7.13 -25.24 4.57
N PRO A 15 -7.84 -24.45 5.38
CA PRO A 15 -8.17 -23.11 4.98
C PRO A 15 -6.83 -22.41 4.70
N VAL A 16 -6.62 -21.95 3.48
CA VAL A 16 -5.58 -20.98 3.18
C VAL A 16 -6.08 -19.71 3.84
N VAL A 17 -5.63 -19.47 5.06
CA VAL A 17 -5.72 -18.15 5.67
C VAL A 17 -4.80 -17.31 4.79
N ILE A 18 -5.38 -16.53 3.88
CA ILE A 18 -4.67 -15.44 3.24
C ILE A 18 -4.50 -14.45 4.38
N GLN A 19 -3.37 -14.51 5.05
CA GLN A 19 -2.89 -13.41 5.87
C GLN A 19 -2.88 -12.20 4.95
N ALA A 20 -3.56 -11.15 5.34
CA ALA A 20 -3.36 -9.85 4.75
C ALA A 20 -1.93 -9.45 5.15
N ASP A 21 -0.93 -9.79 4.33
CA ASP A 21 0.38 -9.16 4.41
C ASP A 21 0.12 -7.66 4.18
N GLY A 22 0.14 -6.87 5.24
CA GLY A 22 -0.21 -5.45 5.24
C GLY A 22 0.55 -4.62 4.20
N LEU A 23 1.68 -5.12 3.74
CA LEU A 23 2.52 -4.52 2.70
C LEU A 23 2.61 -5.34 1.41
N ALA A 24 1.61 -6.14 1.11
CA ALA A 24 1.40 -6.50 -0.29
C ALA A 24 1.40 -5.20 -1.11
N ILE A 25 1.66 -5.21 -2.34
CA ILE A 25 1.72 -4.09 -3.27
C ILE A 25 0.67 -2.99 -2.94
N ASP A 26 1.13 -1.84 -2.49
CA ASP A 26 0.30 -0.67 -2.19
C ASP A 26 0.81 0.58 -2.96
N LYS A 27 0.89 1.77 -2.39
CA LYS A 27 1.51 2.95 -3.00
C LYS A 27 2.94 3.17 -2.47
N VAL A 28 3.74 3.92 -3.25
CA VAL A 28 5.03 4.42 -2.79
C VAL A 28 4.83 5.83 -2.23
N TYR A 29 5.03 5.99 -0.94
CA TYR A 29 4.79 7.23 -0.22
C TYR A 29 5.90 8.24 -0.42
N HIS A 30 5.52 9.50 -0.62
CA HIS A 30 6.42 10.66 -0.65
C HIS A 30 6.55 11.27 0.75
N PRO A 31 7.72 11.84 1.11
CA PRO A 31 7.96 12.38 2.45
C PRO A 31 7.29 13.72 2.73
N TYR A 32 6.60 14.32 1.77
CA TYR A 32 6.12 15.69 1.88
C TYR A 32 4.69 15.80 2.42
N VAL A 33 4.41 16.91 3.11
CA VAL A 33 3.09 17.34 3.55
C VAL A 33 2.81 18.74 2.99
N GLN A 34 1.64 18.94 2.41
CA GLN A 34 1.20 20.27 1.98
C GLN A 34 0.35 20.93 3.07
N ALA A 35 0.71 22.14 3.48
CA ALA A 35 -0.06 22.85 4.51
C ALA A 35 -1.51 23.08 4.05
N MET A 36 -2.47 22.84 4.97
CA MET A 36 -3.91 22.95 4.75
C MET A 36 -4.50 21.94 3.74
N GLU A 37 -3.75 20.95 3.31
CA GLU A 37 -4.23 19.88 2.46
C GLU A 37 -5.39 19.13 3.11
N LYS A 38 -6.40 18.85 2.32
CA LYS A 38 -7.51 17.94 2.63
C LYS A 38 -7.73 17.07 1.41
N GLU A 39 -7.92 15.79 1.64
CA GLU A 39 -8.10 14.86 0.55
C GLU A 39 -9.12 13.77 0.85
N VAL A 40 -9.66 13.22 -0.21
CA VAL A 40 -10.37 11.95 -0.22
C VAL A 40 -9.64 11.05 -1.18
N GLU A 41 -9.20 9.91 -0.70
CA GLU A 41 -8.47 8.92 -1.48
C GLU A 41 -9.28 7.64 -1.67
N TRP A 42 -9.17 7.07 -2.86
CA TRP A 42 -9.58 5.71 -3.15
C TRP A 42 -8.43 4.95 -3.77
N ARG A 43 -8.12 3.78 -3.20
CA ARG A 43 -7.13 2.84 -3.73
C ARG A 43 -7.77 1.50 -4.01
N MET A 44 -7.28 0.81 -5.04
CA MET A 44 -7.64 -0.57 -5.35
C MET A 44 -6.41 -1.35 -5.78
N VAL A 45 -6.27 -2.54 -5.22
CA VAL A 45 -5.29 -3.55 -5.63
C VAL A 45 -6.06 -4.80 -6.03
N ALA A 46 -5.84 -5.29 -7.26
CA ALA A 46 -6.52 -6.46 -7.79
C ALA A 46 -5.50 -7.52 -8.22
N ALA A 47 -5.64 -8.73 -7.69
CA ALA A 47 -4.81 -9.88 -8.01
C ALA A 47 -5.59 -11.18 -7.85
N ASP A 48 -5.35 -12.16 -8.72
CA ASP A 48 -5.91 -13.52 -8.66
C ASP A 48 -7.46 -13.59 -8.53
N GLY A 49 -8.14 -12.52 -8.99
CA GLY A 49 -9.62 -12.41 -8.92
C GLY A 49 -10.15 -11.77 -7.64
N ASP A 50 -9.28 -11.42 -6.70
CA ASP A 50 -9.61 -10.66 -5.49
C ASP A 50 -9.29 -9.18 -5.67
N HIS A 51 -10.08 -8.32 -5.01
CA HIS A 51 -9.90 -6.87 -5.02
C HIS A 51 -9.85 -6.35 -3.59
N LEU A 52 -8.74 -5.70 -3.23
CA LEU A 52 -8.63 -4.93 -1.99
C LEU A 52 -8.86 -3.46 -2.29
N GLN A 53 -9.68 -2.80 -1.50
CA GLN A 53 -10.03 -1.38 -1.67
C GLN A 53 -9.83 -0.64 -0.36
N ARG A 54 -9.25 0.56 -0.43
CA ARG A 54 -9.12 1.51 0.67
C ARG A 54 -9.82 2.80 0.28
N LEU A 55 -10.63 3.33 1.19
CA LEU A 55 -11.28 4.64 1.06
C LEU A 55 -10.87 5.49 2.24
N GLY A 56 -10.12 6.55 1.98
CA GLY A 56 -9.53 7.44 2.96
C GLY A 56 -10.09 8.84 2.95
N ILE A 57 -9.99 9.50 4.09
CA ILE A 57 -10.17 10.93 4.25
C ILE A 57 -9.05 11.49 5.12
N GLY A 58 -8.32 12.48 4.61
CA GLY A 58 -7.13 13.01 5.24
C GLY A 58 -7.12 14.53 5.35
N THR A 59 -6.27 15.03 6.26
CA THR A 59 -6.01 16.46 6.41
C THR A 59 -4.63 16.73 7.01
N ALA A 60 -3.97 17.77 6.51
CA ALA A 60 -2.78 18.31 7.15
C ALA A 60 -3.17 19.05 8.45
N LEU A 61 -2.65 18.57 9.58
CA LEU A 61 -2.81 19.21 10.89
C LEU A 61 -1.82 20.37 11.06
N THR A 62 -0.66 20.25 10.43
CA THR A 62 0.38 21.30 10.38
C THR A 62 1.02 21.29 8.98
N ASP A 63 2.01 22.12 8.77
CA ASP A 63 2.84 22.14 7.55
C ASP A 63 3.75 20.90 7.38
N ARG A 64 3.82 20.03 8.41
CA ARG A 64 4.67 18.83 8.43
C ARG A 64 3.96 17.56 8.89
N LEU A 65 2.72 17.66 9.35
CA LEU A 65 1.97 16.53 9.90
C LEU A 65 0.65 16.37 9.17
N PHE A 66 0.47 15.23 8.52
CA PHE A 66 -0.75 14.81 7.85
C PHE A 66 -1.33 13.58 8.57
N VAL A 67 -2.65 13.53 8.68
CA VAL A 67 -3.37 12.40 9.29
C VAL A 67 -4.51 11.99 8.38
N GLU A 68 -4.67 10.70 8.17
CA GLU A 68 -5.70 10.12 7.34
C GLU A 68 -6.33 8.89 8.00
N GLY A 69 -7.63 8.71 7.81
CA GLY A 69 -8.35 7.54 8.27
C GLY A 69 -8.95 6.77 7.11
N TYR A 70 -8.82 5.46 7.10
CA TYR A 70 -9.27 4.58 6.02
C TYR A 70 -10.31 3.56 6.48
N LEU A 71 -11.18 3.22 5.52
CA LEU A 71 -11.98 2.00 5.53
C LEU A 71 -11.36 1.02 4.54
N LEU A 72 -11.10 -0.20 5.01
CA LEU A 72 -10.54 -1.28 4.21
C LEU A 72 -11.65 -2.27 3.87
N ALA A 73 -11.76 -2.63 2.60
CA ALA A 73 -12.73 -3.58 2.12
C ALA A 73 -12.11 -4.54 1.11
N ALA A 74 -12.59 -5.77 1.09
CA ALA A 74 -12.19 -6.77 0.10
C ALA A 74 -13.40 -7.33 -0.64
N GLU A 75 -13.21 -7.57 -1.92
CA GLU A 75 -14.12 -8.35 -2.74
C GLU A 75 -13.41 -9.64 -3.14
N ARG A 76 -13.94 -10.77 -2.67
CA ARG A 76 -13.44 -12.12 -2.96
C ARG A 76 -14.56 -12.93 -3.60
N GLY A 77 -14.42 -13.23 -4.89
CA GLY A 77 -15.51 -13.78 -5.70
C GLY A 77 -16.71 -12.82 -5.71
N ASP A 78 -17.91 -13.31 -5.33
CA ASP A 78 -19.14 -12.50 -5.28
C ASP A 78 -19.40 -11.83 -3.91
N THR A 79 -18.41 -11.80 -3.01
CA THR A 79 -18.61 -11.32 -1.65
C THR A 79 -17.78 -10.10 -1.37
N PHE A 80 -18.44 -8.95 -1.17
CA PHE A 80 -17.84 -7.72 -0.67
C PHE A 80 -17.92 -7.66 0.85
N ARG A 81 -16.81 -7.37 1.54
CA ARG A 81 -16.72 -7.29 3.01
C ARG A 81 -15.86 -6.12 3.46
N LEU A 82 -16.25 -5.53 4.57
CA LEU A 82 -15.37 -4.64 5.34
C LEU A 82 -14.33 -5.52 6.07
N GLU A 83 -13.06 -5.24 5.82
CA GLU A 83 -11.94 -5.99 6.42
C GLU A 83 -11.36 -5.25 7.63
N GLY A 84 -11.30 -3.93 7.63
CA GLY A 84 -10.67 -3.19 8.72
C GLY A 84 -10.84 -1.68 8.67
N TYR A 85 -10.14 -1.06 9.60
CA TYR A 85 -10.00 0.39 9.76
C TYR A 85 -8.53 0.70 9.96
N GLU A 86 -8.05 1.77 9.35
CA GLU A 86 -6.66 2.20 9.47
C GLU A 86 -6.60 3.69 9.81
N LEU A 87 -5.65 4.04 10.65
CA LEU A 87 -5.24 5.41 10.93
C LEU A 87 -3.79 5.59 10.49
N GLU A 88 -3.58 6.44 9.51
CA GLU A 88 -2.28 6.79 8.96
C GLU A 88 -1.82 8.16 9.45
N THR A 89 -0.55 8.31 9.71
CA THR A 89 0.07 9.58 10.07
C THR A 89 1.39 9.74 9.35
N ARG A 90 1.53 10.78 8.52
CA ARG A 90 2.74 11.12 7.79
C ARG A 90 3.39 12.36 8.37
N LEU A 91 4.68 12.25 8.72
CA LEU A 91 5.49 13.33 9.26
C LEU A 91 6.63 13.66 8.30
N GLN A 92 6.64 14.90 7.80
CA GLN A 92 7.75 15.44 7.01
C GLN A 92 8.91 15.83 7.94
N LEU A 93 10.07 15.18 7.77
CA LEU A 93 11.25 15.38 8.62
C LEU A 93 12.22 16.43 8.06
N SER A 94 12.25 16.61 6.73
CA SER A 94 13.06 17.62 6.06
C SER A 94 12.25 18.42 5.04
N GLU A 95 12.68 19.65 4.76
CA GLU A 95 12.15 20.40 3.63
C GLU A 95 12.65 19.83 2.30
N GLN A 96 11.88 20.01 1.23
CA GLN A 96 12.27 19.53 -0.10
C GLN A 96 13.59 20.18 -0.55
N GLY A 97 14.60 19.36 -0.78
CA GLY A 97 15.92 19.78 -1.22
C GLY A 97 16.81 20.38 -0.11
N GLU A 98 16.41 20.30 1.15
CA GLU A 98 17.22 20.73 2.28
C GLU A 98 18.50 19.87 2.43
N TYR A 99 18.38 18.58 2.19
CA TYR A 99 19.49 17.63 2.24
C TYR A 99 19.70 16.94 0.88
N ALA A 100 20.74 16.11 0.82
CA ALA A 100 21.01 15.29 -0.36
C ALA A 100 19.90 14.27 -0.67
N VAL A 101 19.10 13.91 0.34
CA VAL A 101 17.91 13.09 0.32
C VAL A 101 16.91 13.75 1.25
N ASP A 102 15.64 13.85 0.84
CA ASP A 102 14.55 14.34 1.66
C ASP A 102 13.95 13.19 2.46
N TRP A 103 13.53 13.47 3.70
CA TRP A 103 13.15 12.48 4.69
C TRP A 103 11.75 12.70 5.23
N GLY A 104 11.04 11.62 5.44
CA GLY A 104 9.76 11.58 6.15
C GLY A 104 9.63 10.29 6.94
N MET A 105 8.59 10.23 7.73
CA MET A 105 8.18 9.05 8.49
C MET A 105 6.68 8.83 8.33
N LEU A 106 6.28 7.59 8.23
CA LEU A 106 4.89 7.17 8.23
C LEU A 106 4.65 6.23 9.40
N VAL A 107 3.49 6.34 10.01
CA VAL A 107 2.99 5.42 11.05
C VAL A 107 1.56 5.07 10.70
N GLU A 108 1.27 3.77 10.65
CA GLU A 108 -0.07 3.22 10.41
C GLU A 108 -0.48 2.36 11.60
N LEU A 109 -1.73 2.46 11.98
CA LEU A 109 -2.38 1.59 12.95
C LEU A 109 -3.64 1.01 12.31
N GLU A 110 -3.60 -0.28 12.02
CA GLU A 110 -4.73 -1.01 11.47
C GLU A 110 -5.40 -1.86 12.54
N LYS A 111 -6.71 -1.99 12.40
CA LYS A 111 -7.54 -2.89 13.19
C LYS A 111 -8.44 -3.71 12.27
N ALA A 112 -8.31 -5.01 12.28
CA ALA A 112 -9.19 -5.93 11.57
C ALA A 112 -10.63 -5.84 12.11
N HIS A 113 -11.62 -5.87 11.20
CA HIS A 113 -13.04 -5.62 11.56
C HIS A 113 -13.64 -6.73 12.42
N LYS A 114 -13.31 -7.99 12.17
CA LYS A 114 -13.93 -9.15 12.84
C LYS A 114 -12.96 -9.96 13.67
N GLU A 115 -11.70 -9.90 13.34
CA GLU A 115 -10.63 -10.59 14.02
C GLU A 115 -10.10 -9.63 15.08
N GLY A 116 -9.77 -10.12 16.27
CA GLY A 116 -9.14 -9.29 17.30
C GLY A 116 -7.68 -8.96 16.97
N ALA A 117 -7.38 -8.76 15.68
CA ALA A 117 -6.05 -8.48 15.16
C ALA A 117 -5.82 -6.98 14.98
N TYR A 118 -4.61 -6.57 15.29
CA TYR A 118 -4.09 -5.21 15.14
C TYR A 118 -2.73 -5.28 14.44
N GLU A 119 -2.43 -4.25 13.67
CA GLU A 119 -1.12 -4.04 13.07
C GLU A 119 -0.64 -2.61 13.33
N LEU A 120 0.63 -2.48 13.69
CA LEU A 120 1.36 -1.21 13.76
C LEU A 120 2.49 -1.25 12.74
N ALA A 121 2.38 -0.45 11.70
CA ALA A 121 3.43 -0.29 10.73
C ALA A 121 4.11 1.07 10.86
N THR A 122 5.42 1.10 10.63
CA THR A 122 6.20 2.33 10.55
C THR A 122 7.08 2.29 9.31
N ALA A 123 7.17 3.40 8.58
CA ALA A 123 8.06 3.51 7.43
C ALA A 123 8.96 4.72 7.50
N LEU A 124 10.22 4.53 7.13
CA LEU A 124 11.13 5.61 6.78
C LEU A 124 10.95 5.94 5.31
N LEU A 125 10.56 7.19 5.01
CA LEU A 125 10.33 7.69 3.68
C LEU A 125 11.55 8.48 3.21
N MET A 126 12.02 8.19 2.01
CA MET A 126 13.17 8.84 1.42
C MET A 126 12.86 9.24 -0.02
N GLU A 127 13.18 10.47 -0.38
CA GLU A 127 13.07 10.91 -1.77
C GLU A 127 14.29 11.72 -2.19
N LYS A 128 14.70 11.52 -3.43
CA LYS A 128 15.72 12.32 -4.07
C LYS A 128 15.33 12.68 -5.49
N GLN A 129 15.43 13.96 -5.81
CA GLN A 129 15.25 14.46 -7.16
C GLN A 129 16.59 14.82 -7.81
N TRP A 130 16.76 14.43 -9.07
CA TRP A 130 17.87 14.87 -9.92
C TRP A 130 17.39 15.15 -11.36
N GLY A 131 17.21 16.42 -11.62
CA GLY A 131 16.61 16.88 -12.86
C GLY A 131 15.14 16.47 -12.96
N ARG A 132 14.80 15.68 -13.98
CA ARG A 132 13.45 15.14 -14.17
C ARG A 132 13.24 13.76 -13.53
N TRP A 133 14.30 13.15 -13.03
CA TRP A 133 14.19 11.88 -12.34
C TRP A 133 13.93 12.10 -10.87
N VAL A 134 13.07 11.27 -10.31
CA VAL A 134 12.78 11.19 -8.88
C VAL A 134 12.91 9.73 -8.47
N GLY A 135 13.71 9.48 -7.45
CA GLY A 135 13.80 8.18 -6.79
C GLY A 135 13.19 8.26 -5.41
N THR A 136 12.27 7.38 -5.10
CA THR A 136 11.60 7.29 -3.80
C THR A 136 11.82 5.91 -3.23
N ALA A 137 12.03 5.82 -1.92
CA ALA A 137 12.17 4.56 -1.19
C ALA A 137 11.43 4.65 0.14
N ASN A 138 10.68 3.62 0.47
CA ASN A 138 10.03 3.42 1.75
C ASN A 138 10.61 2.14 2.38
N LEU A 139 11.06 2.22 3.62
CA LEU A 139 11.54 1.07 4.38
C LEU A 139 10.63 0.86 5.58
N TRP A 140 10.00 -0.30 5.63
CA TRP A 140 8.94 -0.63 6.56
C TRP A 140 9.39 -1.58 7.66
N LEU A 141 8.82 -1.39 8.85
CA LEU A 141 8.81 -2.30 9.97
C LEU A 141 7.37 -2.42 10.46
N GLU A 142 6.85 -3.64 10.49
CA GLU A 142 5.47 -3.96 10.86
C GLU A 142 5.46 -4.90 12.03
N TYR A 143 4.46 -4.73 12.89
CA TYR A 143 4.19 -5.61 14.01
C TYR A 143 2.71 -5.92 14.06
N GLU A 144 2.38 -7.20 13.85
CA GLU A 144 1.02 -7.72 13.96
C GLU A 144 0.86 -8.43 15.31
N TRP A 145 -0.31 -8.24 15.95
CA TRP A 145 -0.68 -8.94 17.18
C TRP A 145 -2.19 -9.09 17.30
N GLY A 146 -2.65 -10.06 18.12
CA GLY A 146 -4.08 -10.28 18.39
C GLY A 146 -4.40 -11.64 18.95
N ASP A 147 -5.70 -11.87 19.21
CA ASP A 147 -6.16 -13.10 19.86
C ASP A 147 -6.09 -14.33 18.94
N GLU A 148 -6.24 -14.15 17.62
CA GLU A 148 -6.30 -15.23 16.62
C GLU A 148 -5.11 -15.21 15.64
N VAL A 149 -4.19 -14.26 15.80
CA VAL A 149 -2.98 -14.12 14.99
C VAL A 149 -1.75 -14.34 15.85
N LYS A 150 -0.68 -14.83 15.25
CA LYS A 150 0.60 -14.96 15.92
C LYS A 150 1.31 -13.62 15.87
N ASP A 151 1.82 -13.17 17.03
CA ASP A 151 2.68 -11.99 17.07
C ASP A 151 3.86 -12.18 16.12
N GLU A 152 3.98 -11.28 15.13
CA GLU A 152 5.01 -11.35 14.10
C GLU A 152 5.55 -9.96 13.81
N VAL A 153 6.85 -9.90 13.48
CA VAL A 153 7.51 -8.67 13.03
C VAL A 153 7.97 -8.90 11.60
N GLU A 154 7.53 -8.07 10.68
CA GLU A 154 7.90 -8.14 9.28
C GLU A 154 8.65 -6.88 8.83
N THR A 155 9.40 -7.02 7.75
CA THR A 155 10.09 -5.90 7.11
C THR A 155 9.83 -5.89 5.62
N ALA A 156 9.64 -4.71 5.05
CA ALA A 156 9.49 -4.57 3.63
C ALA A 156 10.12 -3.29 3.08
N ALA A 157 10.19 -3.21 1.76
CA ALA A 157 10.67 -2.04 1.04
C ALA A 157 9.82 -1.82 -0.20
N ALA A 158 9.48 -0.56 -0.46
CA ALA A 158 8.90 -0.12 -1.73
C ALA A 158 9.85 0.92 -2.37
N LEU A 159 10.14 0.74 -3.65
CA LEU A 159 11.05 1.60 -4.41
C LEU A 159 10.36 2.10 -5.67
N GLN A 160 10.57 3.38 -6.01
CA GLN A 160 10.05 3.96 -7.24
C GLN A 160 11.13 4.76 -7.95
N ALA A 161 11.24 4.59 -9.26
CA ALA A 161 12.01 5.46 -10.15
C ALA A 161 11.04 6.12 -11.14
N ARG A 162 10.79 7.41 -10.97
CA ARG A 162 9.79 8.19 -11.70
C ARG A 162 10.45 9.23 -12.59
N TYR A 163 9.90 9.43 -13.78
CA TYR A 163 10.34 10.48 -14.71
C TYR A 163 9.26 11.54 -14.89
N ARG A 164 9.55 12.79 -14.51
CA ARG A 164 8.66 13.94 -14.65
C ARG A 164 8.55 14.39 -16.12
N LEU A 165 7.75 13.66 -16.91
CA LEU A 165 7.52 13.98 -18.30
C LEU A 165 6.64 15.23 -18.44
N SER A 166 5.51 15.23 -17.74
CA SER A 166 4.59 16.37 -17.60
C SER A 166 3.79 16.24 -16.29
N PRO A 167 3.22 17.31 -15.73
CA PRO A 167 2.40 17.20 -14.52
C PRO A 167 1.21 16.24 -14.64
N LYS A 168 0.70 16.03 -15.88
CA LYS A 168 -0.45 15.16 -16.12
C LYS A 168 -0.07 13.69 -16.36
N PHE A 169 1.21 13.42 -16.62
CA PHE A 169 1.68 12.08 -16.93
C PHE A 169 3.17 11.94 -16.59
N GLU A 170 3.45 11.13 -15.58
CA GLU A 170 4.77 10.78 -15.09
C GLU A 170 4.90 9.26 -15.08
N PRO A 171 5.65 8.65 -16.03
CA PRO A 171 5.92 7.21 -16.00
C PRO A 171 6.91 6.87 -14.91
N ALA A 172 6.73 5.71 -14.29
CA ALA A 172 7.59 5.18 -13.27
C ALA A 172 7.77 3.66 -13.40
N ILE A 173 8.76 3.15 -12.69
CA ILE A 173 8.93 1.72 -12.39
C ILE A 173 8.92 1.60 -10.88
N GLU A 174 8.16 0.64 -10.37
CA GLU A 174 8.09 0.33 -8.94
C GLU A 174 8.54 -1.09 -8.64
N PHE A 175 9.18 -1.25 -7.50
CA PHE A 175 9.56 -2.53 -6.93
C PHE A 175 9.04 -2.62 -5.50
N TYR A 176 8.46 -3.77 -5.16
CA TYR A 176 8.03 -4.12 -3.81
C TYR A 176 8.76 -5.38 -3.37
N GLY A 177 9.30 -5.37 -2.17
CA GLY A 177 10.03 -6.49 -1.59
C GLY A 177 9.72 -6.63 -0.11
N GLY A 178 9.27 -7.81 0.29
CA GLY A 178 8.98 -8.22 1.66
C GLY A 178 9.26 -9.70 1.83
N GLU A 179 8.84 -10.28 2.95
CA GLU A 179 9.07 -11.70 3.24
C GLU A 179 8.31 -12.61 2.27
N ASN A 180 7.09 -12.22 1.94
CA ASN A 180 6.18 -12.99 1.09
C ASN A 180 5.97 -12.34 -0.29
N THR A 181 6.23 -11.03 -0.42
CA THR A 181 5.97 -10.26 -1.63
C THR A 181 7.26 -9.84 -2.33
N ARG A 182 7.33 -10.11 -3.63
CA ARG A 182 8.35 -9.55 -4.54
C ARG A 182 7.72 -9.25 -5.87
N ALA A 183 7.59 -7.98 -6.22
CA ALA A 183 6.97 -7.54 -7.47
C ALA A 183 7.71 -6.37 -8.08
N LEU A 184 7.64 -6.26 -9.40
CA LEU A 184 8.22 -5.17 -10.18
C LEU A 184 7.29 -4.85 -11.33
N GLY A 185 7.10 -3.57 -11.64
CA GLY A 185 6.32 -3.23 -12.84
C GLY A 185 6.24 -1.75 -13.16
N PRO A 186 5.72 -1.44 -14.35
CA PRO A 186 5.47 -0.08 -14.76
C PRO A 186 4.25 0.51 -14.05
N VAL A 187 4.39 1.78 -13.67
CA VAL A 187 3.33 2.60 -13.11
C VAL A 187 3.28 3.92 -13.87
N ALA A 188 2.12 4.49 -14.03
CA ALA A 188 1.92 5.83 -14.54
C ALA A 188 1.09 6.63 -13.55
N MET A 189 1.42 7.90 -13.38
CA MET A 189 0.73 8.80 -12.47
C MET A 189 0.67 10.21 -13.02
N GLY A 190 -0.14 11.05 -12.39
CA GLY A 190 -0.21 12.45 -12.78
C GLY A 190 -1.33 13.21 -12.08
N ASP A 191 -1.31 14.53 -12.26
CA ASP A 191 -2.23 15.47 -11.65
C ASP A 191 -3.16 16.11 -12.69
N ILE A 192 -4.44 16.16 -12.38
CA ILE A 192 -5.45 16.91 -13.13
C ILE A 192 -5.94 18.05 -12.23
N ARG A 193 -5.57 19.28 -12.57
CA ARG A 193 -6.00 20.47 -11.82
C ARG A 193 -7.32 21.00 -12.36
N PHE A 194 -8.31 21.18 -11.48
CA PHE A 194 -9.64 21.69 -11.83
C PHE A 194 -9.79 23.18 -11.49
N ALA A 195 -9.22 23.61 -10.34
CA ALA A 195 -9.27 25.00 -9.87
C ALA A 195 -8.09 25.26 -8.91
N ALA A 196 -8.00 26.49 -8.39
CA ALA A 196 -7.05 26.78 -7.32
C ALA A 196 -7.36 25.91 -6.10
N GLY A 197 -6.36 25.18 -5.60
CA GLY A 197 -6.48 24.28 -4.46
C GLY A 197 -7.31 23.01 -4.70
N LYS A 198 -7.65 22.68 -5.97
CA LYS A 198 -8.40 21.45 -6.29
C LYS A 198 -7.69 20.65 -7.36
N LYS A 199 -7.27 19.45 -6.99
CA LYS A 199 -6.49 18.54 -7.83
C LYS A 199 -7.00 17.11 -7.68
N LEU A 200 -6.99 16.36 -8.76
CA LEU A 200 -7.08 14.91 -8.74
C LEU A 200 -5.69 14.36 -9.06
N HIS A 201 -5.09 13.70 -8.11
CA HIS A 201 -3.94 12.82 -8.36
C HIS A 201 -4.45 11.44 -8.75
N TRP A 202 -3.82 10.81 -9.73
CA TRP A 202 -4.17 9.47 -10.17
C TRP A 202 -2.92 8.63 -10.40
N GLU A 203 -3.02 7.34 -10.07
CA GLU A 203 -1.99 6.37 -10.37
C GLU A 203 -2.61 5.09 -10.94
N THR A 204 -1.89 4.44 -11.83
CA THR A 204 -2.22 3.11 -12.33
C THR A 204 -0.94 2.32 -12.61
N GLY A 205 -0.91 1.06 -12.21
CA GLY A 205 0.25 0.21 -12.37
C GLY A 205 -0.12 -1.25 -12.58
N VAL A 206 0.75 -1.96 -13.29
CA VAL A 206 0.70 -3.42 -13.40
C VAL A 206 2.04 -3.95 -12.92
N LEU A 207 2.00 -4.73 -11.85
CA LEU A 207 3.16 -5.28 -11.19
C LEU A 207 3.21 -6.79 -11.41
N VAL A 208 4.35 -7.30 -11.82
CA VAL A 208 4.59 -8.72 -12.09
C VAL A 208 5.25 -9.35 -10.88
N GLY A 209 4.70 -10.45 -10.40
CA GLY A 209 5.29 -11.21 -9.30
C GLY A 209 6.62 -11.84 -9.69
N LEU A 210 7.61 -11.70 -8.81
CA LEU A 210 8.96 -12.25 -8.98
C LEU A 210 9.22 -13.48 -8.09
N SER A 211 8.22 -13.90 -7.31
CA SER A 211 8.31 -15.09 -6.43
C SER A 211 7.04 -15.93 -6.54
N LYS A 212 7.13 -17.19 -6.10
CA LYS A 212 5.97 -18.10 -6.09
C LYS A 212 4.88 -17.73 -5.07
N LYS A 213 5.20 -16.86 -4.12
CA LYS A 213 4.28 -16.39 -3.10
C LYS A 213 3.52 -15.13 -3.53
N THR A 214 4.04 -14.44 -4.54
CA THR A 214 3.44 -13.21 -5.08
C THR A 214 2.57 -13.56 -6.29
N PRO A 215 1.36 -12.99 -6.43
CA PRO A 215 0.51 -13.15 -7.62
C PRO A 215 1.28 -12.86 -8.90
N ASP A 216 0.98 -13.61 -9.98
CA ASP A 216 1.66 -13.44 -11.26
C ASP A 216 1.55 -12.02 -11.82
N ALA A 217 0.41 -11.37 -11.58
CA ALA A 217 0.17 -9.99 -11.96
C ALA A 217 -0.77 -9.31 -10.96
N THR A 218 -0.45 -8.07 -10.60
CA THR A 218 -1.26 -7.23 -9.73
C THR A 218 -1.55 -5.91 -10.43
N LEU A 219 -2.83 -5.55 -10.53
CA LEU A 219 -3.28 -4.23 -10.98
C LEU A 219 -3.42 -3.32 -9.76
N ARG A 220 -2.84 -2.12 -9.82
CA ARG A 220 -2.99 -1.08 -8.81
C ARG A 220 -3.62 0.18 -9.41
N LEU A 221 -4.63 0.73 -8.75
CA LEU A 221 -5.28 1.99 -9.08
C LEU A 221 -5.34 2.87 -7.84
N LEU A 222 -5.15 4.18 -8.04
CA LEU A 222 -5.30 5.20 -7.01
C LEU A 222 -5.95 6.43 -7.62
N ALA A 223 -6.86 7.04 -6.88
CA ALA A 223 -7.46 8.34 -7.18
C ALA A 223 -7.58 9.13 -5.86
N GLU A 224 -6.90 10.26 -5.78
CA GLU A 224 -6.84 11.14 -4.63
C GLU A 224 -7.34 12.53 -5.03
N PHE A 225 -8.39 13.00 -4.40
CA PHE A 225 -8.95 14.32 -4.66
C PHE A 225 -8.60 15.27 -3.52
N GLU A 226 -7.75 16.23 -3.83
CA GLU A 226 -7.33 17.30 -2.92
C GLU A 226 -8.22 18.55 -3.09
N PHE A 227 -8.55 19.23 -1.94
CA PHE A 227 -9.41 20.43 -1.93
C PHE A 227 -9.18 21.35 -0.72
#